data_5c56c61c7b5deb75aabf5c66dbca683c
#
_entry.id   5c56c61c7b5deb75aabf5c66dbca683c
#
_cell.length_a   1.000
_cell.length_b   1.000
_cell.length_c   1.000
_cell.angle_alpha   90.00
_cell.angle_beta   90.00
_cell.angle_gamma   90.00
#
_symmetry.space_group_name_H-M   'P 1'
#
loop_
_entity.id
_entity.type
_entity.pdbx_description
1 polymer ?
#
loop_
_entity_poly.entity_id
_entity_poly.type
_entity_poly.pdbx_seq_one_letter_code
_entity_poly.pdbx_strand_id
1 'polypeptide(L)'
;MAARTVMHIITRLDHGGSAQNTMLTVLGHDRTQYEPVVIAGHPGSWDAQGGMAATEEQCRRLEKERIACVLVPSLVRPISLWKDFCALWTLTGILRAARPAIVHTHTSKAGVLGRIAAWFARVPVIVHTPHGHVFYGHFGPCKSRIFLQIERILSRVTTALVALTSAERDDHLERAVGRADRFAVIPSGIDVERFRRARVGGRQVPPGFDCPADATIVGSIGWLTDIKGHRVLVEALGHLKDAFPTLHVVIVGSGGQQSALRAQADSLGLRDRVHLVGHRDDIERCLAGMDCFVFPSLNEGMGRALIEAMAAGLPVVASRVGGIPAIVRHEENGLLVAAGDSRALSEAVRRILSDSQLAGSLGRNASHSIGNEFGVKAMVDAVESVYRGAVQAHA
;
A
#
# COMPACT_ATOMS: atom_id res chain seq x y z
N MET A 1 32.82 5.82 11.37
CA MET A 1 32.59 4.39 11.14
C MET A 1 32.11 4.22 9.70
N ALA A 2 32.45 3.12 9.02
CA ALA A 2 31.91 2.86 7.68
C ALA A 2 30.39 2.69 7.74
N ALA A 3 29.68 3.14 6.69
CA ALA A 3 28.24 2.95 6.58
C ALA A 3 27.89 1.45 6.60
N ARG A 4 26.77 1.10 7.27
CA ARG A 4 26.31 -0.29 7.37
C ARG A 4 25.50 -0.66 6.14
N THR A 5 25.83 -1.75 5.49
CA THR A 5 25.04 -2.26 4.37
C THR A 5 23.70 -2.78 4.87
N VAL A 6 22.60 -2.25 4.27
CA VAL A 6 21.20 -2.68 4.51
C VAL A 6 20.64 -3.23 3.20
N MET A 7 20.25 -4.51 3.19
CA MET A 7 19.65 -5.13 2.01
C MET A 7 18.13 -5.23 2.16
N HIS A 8 17.40 -4.49 1.33
CA HIS A 8 15.94 -4.56 1.23
C HIS A 8 15.52 -5.62 0.22
N ILE A 9 14.71 -6.59 0.64
CA ILE A 9 14.24 -7.68 -0.23
C ILE A 9 12.74 -7.56 -0.42
N ILE A 10 12.30 -7.41 -1.66
CA ILE A 10 10.89 -7.28 -2.03
C ILE A 10 10.54 -8.17 -3.24
N THR A 11 9.31 -8.73 -3.25
CA THR A 11 8.89 -9.59 -4.37
C THR A 11 8.67 -8.81 -5.66
N ARG A 12 8.13 -7.60 -5.57
CA ARG A 12 7.82 -6.74 -6.72
C ARG A 12 8.20 -5.30 -6.42
N LEU A 13 8.91 -4.69 -7.35
CA LEU A 13 9.26 -3.28 -7.30
C LEU A 13 8.42 -2.53 -8.36
N ASP A 14 7.10 -2.55 -8.17
CA ASP A 14 6.11 -1.91 -9.04
C ASP A 14 5.60 -0.57 -8.46
N HIS A 15 4.47 -0.06 -8.97
CA HIS A 15 3.85 1.17 -8.45
C HIS A 15 2.94 0.93 -7.23
N GLY A 16 2.90 -0.28 -6.66
CA GLY A 16 2.08 -0.60 -5.51
C GLY A 16 2.56 0.04 -4.21
N GLY A 17 1.66 0.18 -3.23
CA GLY A 17 1.95 0.86 -1.97
C GLY A 17 3.15 0.28 -1.20
N SER A 18 3.34 -1.04 -1.20
CA SER A 18 4.51 -1.69 -0.57
C SER A 18 5.83 -1.37 -1.29
N ALA A 19 5.82 -1.35 -2.64
CA ALA A 19 6.99 -0.99 -3.42
C ALA A 19 7.34 0.49 -3.22
N GLN A 20 6.34 1.38 -3.25
CA GLN A 20 6.56 2.80 -2.98
C GLN A 20 7.07 3.06 -1.56
N ASN A 21 6.52 2.36 -0.53
CA ASN A 21 7.04 2.45 0.83
C ASN A 21 8.51 2.02 0.89
N THR A 22 8.86 0.89 0.27
CA THR A 22 10.24 0.39 0.21
C THR A 22 11.15 1.40 -0.50
N MET A 23 10.74 1.93 -1.65
CA MET A 23 11.49 2.94 -2.41
C MET A 23 11.74 4.21 -1.59
N LEU A 24 10.71 4.74 -0.93
CA LEU A 24 10.84 5.94 -0.11
C LEU A 24 11.76 5.70 1.10
N THR A 25 11.69 4.52 1.72
CA THR A 25 12.59 4.14 2.81
C THR A 25 14.04 4.10 2.32
N VAL A 26 14.27 3.39 1.21
CA VAL A 26 15.61 3.21 0.63
C VAL A 26 16.24 4.54 0.19
N LEU A 27 15.46 5.39 -0.50
CA LEU A 27 15.91 6.69 -0.96
C LEU A 27 16.13 7.70 0.16
N GLY A 28 15.41 7.55 1.28
CA GLY A 28 15.46 8.45 2.42
C GLY A 28 16.54 8.13 3.45
N HIS A 29 17.23 6.98 3.35
CA HIS A 29 18.25 6.60 4.31
C HIS A 29 19.40 7.62 4.42
N ASP A 30 19.82 7.86 5.66
CA ASP A 30 21.06 8.60 5.94
C ASP A 30 22.28 7.82 5.41
N ARG A 31 22.79 8.26 4.25
CA ARG A 31 23.89 7.62 3.53
C ARG A 31 25.22 7.66 4.28
N THR A 32 25.32 8.46 5.32
CA THR A 32 26.50 8.47 6.21
C THR A 32 26.50 7.28 7.18
N GLN A 33 25.33 6.72 7.48
CA GLN A 33 25.14 5.61 8.41
C GLN A 33 24.79 4.30 7.71
N TYR A 34 24.06 4.37 6.58
CA TYR A 34 23.52 3.21 5.88
C TYR A 34 23.83 3.23 4.38
N GLU A 35 24.22 2.08 3.87
CA GLU A 35 24.40 1.82 2.45
C GLU A 35 23.29 0.87 1.99
N PRO A 36 22.17 1.40 1.44
CA PRO A 36 21.06 0.57 1.01
C PRO A 36 21.34 -0.14 -0.31
N VAL A 37 20.87 -1.39 -0.40
CA VAL A 37 20.81 -2.20 -1.62
C VAL A 37 19.42 -2.78 -1.73
N VAL A 38 18.85 -2.78 -2.93
CA VAL A 38 17.54 -3.40 -3.17
C VAL A 38 17.72 -4.72 -3.92
N ILE A 39 17.07 -5.76 -3.42
CA ILE A 39 16.92 -7.06 -4.09
C ILE A 39 15.44 -7.22 -4.42
N ALA A 40 15.12 -7.22 -5.71
CA ALA A 40 13.76 -7.35 -6.18
C ALA A 40 13.54 -8.61 -7.01
N GLY A 41 12.33 -9.13 -6.95
CA GLY A 41 11.92 -10.19 -7.87
C GLY A 41 11.72 -9.63 -9.28
N HIS A 42 11.84 -10.51 -10.24
CA HIS A 42 11.57 -10.19 -11.63
C HIS A 42 10.10 -10.43 -11.94
N PRO A 43 9.37 -9.47 -12.54
CA PRO A 43 7.93 -9.61 -12.78
C PRO A 43 7.70 -10.68 -13.84
N GLY A 44 8.18 -11.46 -14.40
CA GLY A 44 7.92 -12.56 -15.33
C GLY A 44 6.75 -12.29 -16.31
N SER A 45 6.53 -13.24 -17.18
CA SER A 45 5.51 -13.18 -18.25
C SER A 45 4.05 -13.18 -17.76
N TRP A 46 3.80 -13.37 -16.47
CA TRP A 46 2.46 -13.36 -15.87
C TRP A 46 1.96 -11.93 -15.52
N ASP A 47 2.83 -10.94 -15.59
CA ASP A 47 2.47 -9.54 -15.33
C ASP A 47 2.20 -8.81 -16.66
N ALA A 48 1.07 -9.16 -17.28
CA ALA A 48 0.60 -8.54 -18.53
C ALA A 48 0.28 -7.02 -18.41
N GLN A 49 0.54 -6.41 -17.24
CA GLN A 49 0.11 -5.05 -16.91
C GLN A 49 1.27 -4.06 -16.74
N GLY A 50 2.41 -4.31 -17.38
CA GLY A 50 3.53 -3.35 -17.34
C GLY A 50 4.46 -3.44 -16.12
N GLY A 51 4.34 -4.49 -15.31
CA GLY A 51 5.18 -4.67 -14.11
C GLY A 51 6.68 -4.75 -14.41
N MET A 52 7.07 -5.22 -15.60
CA MET A 52 8.46 -5.19 -16.06
C MET A 52 8.95 -3.75 -16.24
N ALA A 53 8.21 -2.96 -17.02
CA ALA A 53 8.57 -1.55 -17.27
C ALA A 53 8.63 -0.74 -15.98
N ALA A 54 7.68 -0.95 -15.06
CA ALA A 54 7.67 -0.33 -13.75
C ALA A 54 8.89 -0.74 -12.91
N THR A 55 9.24 -2.03 -12.87
CA THR A 55 10.41 -2.51 -12.12
C THR A 55 11.71 -1.93 -12.69
N GLU A 56 11.86 -1.91 -14.01
CA GLU A 56 13.03 -1.32 -14.68
C GLU A 56 13.14 0.19 -14.42
N GLU A 57 12.01 0.89 -14.42
CA GLU A 57 11.95 2.31 -14.08
C GLU A 57 12.42 2.57 -12.64
N GLN A 58 11.93 1.80 -11.68
CA GLN A 58 12.36 1.93 -10.29
C GLN A 58 13.84 1.57 -10.12
N CYS A 59 14.35 0.53 -10.81
CA CYS A 59 15.78 0.22 -10.79
C CYS A 59 16.62 1.36 -11.37
N ARG A 60 16.21 1.94 -12.52
CA ARG A 60 16.90 3.13 -13.08
C ARG A 60 16.87 4.32 -12.11
N ARG A 61 15.77 4.51 -11.37
CA ARG A 61 15.68 5.56 -10.35
C ARG A 61 16.68 5.32 -9.20
N LEU A 62 16.81 4.09 -8.73
CA LEU A 62 17.80 3.71 -7.72
C LEU A 62 19.23 3.91 -8.21
N GLU A 63 19.53 3.52 -9.45
CA GLU A 63 20.84 3.69 -10.06
C GLU A 63 21.26 5.17 -10.17
N LYS A 64 20.34 6.07 -10.51
CA LYS A 64 20.59 7.53 -10.52
C LYS A 64 21.03 8.03 -9.13
N GLU A 65 20.48 7.45 -8.08
CA GLU A 65 20.82 7.75 -6.69
C GLU A 65 22.02 6.91 -6.18
N ARG A 66 22.71 6.19 -7.07
CA ARG A 66 23.85 5.30 -6.76
C ARG A 66 23.48 4.22 -5.72
N ILE A 67 22.28 3.66 -5.84
CA ILE A 67 21.79 2.54 -5.04
C ILE A 67 21.71 1.32 -5.92
N ALA A 68 22.38 0.23 -5.52
CA ALA A 68 22.38 -1.01 -6.28
C ALA A 68 20.98 -1.68 -6.24
N CYS A 69 20.51 -2.09 -7.42
CA CYS A 69 19.29 -2.89 -7.60
C CYS A 69 19.65 -4.25 -8.20
N VAL A 70 19.40 -5.33 -7.47
CA VAL A 70 19.68 -6.70 -7.89
C VAL A 70 18.36 -7.40 -8.21
N LEU A 71 18.17 -7.83 -9.45
CA LEU A 71 16.99 -8.60 -9.85
C LEU A 71 17.22 -10.08 -9.68
N VAL A 72 16.30 -10.77 -9.00
CA VAL A 72 16.30 -12.23 -8.80
C VAL A 72 15.17 -12.85 -9.63
N PRO A 73 15.44 -13.44 -10.80
CA PRO A 73 14.42 -13.91 -11.73
C PRO A 73 13.50 -14.99 -11.17
N SER A 74 14.00 -15.78 -10.22
CA SER A 74 13.22 -16.83 -9.55
C SER A 74 12.30 -16.30 -8.43
N LEU A 75 12.50 -15.09 -7.94
CA LEU A 75 11.64 -14.48 -6.91
C LEU A 75 10.37 -13.90 -7.54
N VAL A 76 9.42 -14.77 -7.84
CA VAL A 76 8.14 -14.41 -8.50
C VAL A 76 6.96 -14.44 -7.53
N ARG A 77 5.86 -13.71 -7.83
CA ARG A 77 4.66 -13.65 -6.98
C ARG A 77 3.96 -15.00 -6.81
N PRO A 78 3.69 -15.79 -7.87
CA PRO A 78 3.04 -17.08 -7.72
C PRO A 78 3.88 -18.06 -6.89
N ILE A 79 3.23 -18.92 -6.11
CA ILE A 79 3.88 -20.00 -5.39
C ILE A 79 4.35 -21.05 -6.40
N SER A 80 5.63 -21.36 -6.38
CA SER A 80 6.26 -22.36 -7.24
C SER A 80 7.43 -22.98 -6.51
N LEU A 81 7.30 -24.23 -6.09
CA LEU A 81 8.32 -24.92 -5.28
C LEU A 81 9.73 -24.83 -5.88
N TRP A 82 9.85 -25.03 -7.20
CA TRP A 82 11.14 -24.96 -7.88
C TRP A 82 11.70 -23.53 -7.93
N LYS A 83 10.89 -22.55 -8.34
CA LYS A 83 11.34 -21.15 -8.37
C LYS A 83 11.64 -20.63 -6.98
N ASP A 84 10.85 -21.02 -5.98
CA ASP A 84 11.04 -20.62 -4.60
C ASP A 84 12.32 -21.20 -4.00
N PHE A 85 12.65 -22.46 -4.34
CA PHE A 85 13.93 -23.07 -3.99
C PHE A 85 15.11 -22.34 -4.66
N CYS A 86 15.02 -22.07 -5.97
CA CYS A 86 16.04 -21.29 -6.69
C CYS A 86 16.22 -19.89 -6.12
N ALA A 87 15.10 -19.21 -5.79
CA ALA A 87 15.15 -17.88 -5.18
C ALA A 87 15.83 -17.92 -3.81
N LEU A 88 15.49 -18.90 -2.96
CA LEU A 88 16.10 -19.08 -1.65
C LEU A 88 17.62 -19.32 -1.78
N TRP A 89 18.04 -20.17 -2.72
CA TRP A 89 19.45 -20.45 -2.95
C TRP A 89 20.21 -19.20 -3.41
N THR A 90 19.65 -18.49 -4.41
CA THR A 90 20.23 -17.25 -4.95
C THR A 90 20.33 -16.17 -3.87
N LEU A 91 19.25 -15.93 -3.13
CA LEU A 91 19.25 -14.96 -2.02
C LEU A 91 20.30 -15.32 -0.97
N THR A 92 20.40 -16.60 -0.58
CA THR A 92 21.39 -17.06 0.39
C THR A 92 22.83 -16.83 -0.10
N GLY A 93 23.09 -17.08 -1.37
CA GLY A 93 24.38 -16.82 -2.02
C GLY A 93 24.74 -15.34 -2.00
N ILE A 94 23.81 -14.46 -2.42
CA ILE A 94 23.99 -13.00 -2.40
C ILE A 94 24.29 -12.50 -0.98
N LEU A 95 23.48 -12.92 0.00
CA LEU A 95 23.65 -12.48 1.39
C LEU A 95 24.95 -12.97 2.04
N ARG A 96 25.39 -14.21 1.72
CA ARG A 96 26.68 -14.73 2.20
C ARG A 96 27.87 -13.99 1.60
N ALA A 97 27.80 -13.63 0.33
CA ALA A 97 28.86 -12.88 -0.34
C ALA A 97 28.95 -11.42 0.17
N ALA A 98 27.80 -10.75 0.28
CA ALA A 98 27.73 -9.35 0.66
C ALA A 98 27.89 -9.10 2.16
N ARG A 99 27.55 -10.07 3.02
CA ARG A 99 27.59 -9.99 4.50
C ARG A 99 26.97 -8.69 5.03
N PRO A 100 25.71 -8.39 4.69
CA PRO A 100 25.08 -7.15 5.13
C PRO A 100 24.93 -7.13 6.66
N ALA A 101 24.97 -5.93 7.24
CA ALA A 101 24.67 -5.75 8.66
C ALA A 101 23.19 -5.99 8.95
N ILE A 102 22.32 -5.64 8.00
CA ILE A 102 20.86 -5.69 8.15
C ILE A 102 20.24 -6.25 6.87
N VAL A 103 19.27 -7.14 7.02
CA VAL A 103 18.32 -7.51 5.97
C VAL A 103 16.94 -7.04 6.37
N HIS A 104 16.30 -6.23 5.53
CA HIS A 104 14.92 -5.79 5.70
C HIS A 104 14.04 -6.38 4.61
N THR A 105 13.16 -7.29 4.97
CA THR A 105 12.28 -7.98 4.02
C THR A 105 10.90 -7.33 3.98
N HIS A 106 10.30 -7.25 2.79
CA HIS A 106 9.01 -6.62 2.54
C HIS A 106 8.04 -7.60 1.88
N THR A 107 6.75 -7.53 2.25
CA THR A 107 5.68 -8.40 1.75
C THR A 107 5.83 -9.88 2.12
N SER A 108 4.78 -10.68 1.86
CA SER A 108 4.73 -12.05 2.38
C SER A 108 5.79 -12.97 1.77
N LYS A 109 5.89 -13.04 0.43
CA LYS A 109 6.79 -14.02 -0.21
C LYS A 109 8.27 -13.69 -0.05
N ALA A 110 8.67 -12.46 -0.33
CA ALA A 110 10.03 -12.01 -0.06
C ALA A 110 10.32 -12.02 1.44
N GLY A 111 9.29 -11.78 2.28
CA GLY A 111 9.36 -11.94 3.73
C GLY A 111 9.75 -13.36 4.15
N VAL A 112 9.08 -14.37 3.60
CA VAL A 112 9.39 -15.79 3.91
C VAL A 112 10.78 -16.17 3.40
N LEU A 113 11.01 -16.04 2.10
CA LEU A 113 12.25 -16.49 1.48
C LEU A 113 13.46 -15.67 1.94
N GLY A 114 13.30 -14.36 2.08
CA GLY A 114 14.37 -13.46 2.51
C GLY A 114 14.79 -13.69 3.97
N ARG A 115 13.84 -13.90 4.90
CA ARG A 115 14.16 -14.21 6.30
C ARG A 115 14.85 -15.57 6.44
N ILE A 116 14.40 -16.60 5.71
CA ILE A 116 15.07 -17.90 5.68
C ILE A 116 16.49 -17.77 5.11
N ALA A 117 16.67 -17.05 3.99
CA ALA A 117 17.97 -16.81 3.38
C ALA A 117 18.92 -16.05 4.33
N ALA A 118 18.41 -15.00 5.00
CA ALA A 118 19.16 -14.20 5.96
C ALA A 118 19.62 -15.03 7.18
N TRP A 119 18.72 -15.89 7.67
CA TRP A 119 19.07 -16.83 8.75
C TRP A 119 20.16 -17.81 8.34
N PHE A 120 20.05 -18.45 7.15
CA PHE A 120 21.11 -19.33 6.63
C PHE A 120 22.42 -18.60 6.33
N ALA A 121 22.35 -17.33 5.93
CA ALA A 121 23.52 -16.48 5.72
C ALA A 121 24.10 -15.92 7.02
N ARG A 122 23.46 -16.16 8.18
CA ARG A 122 23.85 -15.65 9.51
C ARG A 122 23.90 -14.11 9.55
N VAL A 123 22.94 -13.46 8.90
CA VAL A 123 22.82 -11.99 8.97
C VAL A 123 22.46 -11.58 10.39
N PRO A 124 23.20 -10.61 11.01
CA PRO A 124 23.00 -10.29 12.43
C PRO A 124 21.62 -9.73 12.74
N VAL A 125 21.09 -8.84 11.88
CA VAL A 125 19.82 -8.16 12.08
C VAL A 125 18.87 -8.45 10.94
N ILE A 126 17.71 -9.02 11.27
CA ILE A 126 16.64 -9.36 10.31
C ILE A 126 15.39 -8.58 10.69
N VAL A 127 14.98 -7.64 9.83
CA VAL A 127 13.77 -6.83 9.98
C VAL A 127 12.74 -7.26 8.94
N HIS A 128 11.47 -7.22 9.29
CA HIS A 128 10.38 -7.54 8.36
C HIS A 128 9.22 -6.57 8.46
N THR A 129 8.77 -6.06 7.30
CA THR A 129 7.52 -5.28 7.15
C THR A 129 6.54 -6.08 6.28
N PRO A 130 5.42 -6.59 6.84
CA PRO A 130 4.43 -7.36 6.10
C PRO A 130 3.70 -6.57 5.01
N HIS A 131 3.45 -5.29 5.21
CA HIS A 131 2.61 -4.42 4.36
C HIS A 131 1.16 -4.91 4.22
N GLY A 132 0.55 -5.30 5.30
CA GLY A 132 -0.70 -6.03 5.32
C GLY A 132 -0.45 -7.54 5.44
N HIS A 133 -1.37 -8.22 6.08
CA HIS A 133 -1.22 -9.65 6.35
C HIS A 133 -2.03 -10.51 5.38
N VAL A 134 -1.61 -11.76 5.25
CA VAL A 134 -2.26 -12.77 4.39
C VAL A 134 -3.10 -13.78 5.19
N PHE A 135 -3.39 -13.48 6.47
CA PHE A 135 -4.06 -14.43 7.36
C PHE A 135 -5.52 -14.64 7.00
N TYR A 136 -6.15 -13.65 6.34
CA TYR A 136 -7.51 -13.72 5.80
C TYR A 136 -7.68 -12.84 4.56
N GLY A 137 -8.75 -13.07 3.79
CA GLY A 137 -9.09 -12.26 2.62
C GLY A 137 -8.31 -12.59 1.34
N HIS A 138 -7.21 -13.36 1.40
CA HIS A 138 -6.38 -13.72 0.25
C HIS A 138 -6.47 -15.20 -0.12
N PHE A 139 -6.66 -16.08 0.86
CA PHE A 139 -6.63 -17.53 0.68
C PHE A 139 -7.74 -18.21 1.48
N GLY A 140 -8.09 -19.44 1.09
CA GLY A 140 -8.98 -20.28 1.87
C GLY A 140 -8.37 -20.69 3.24
N PRO A 141 -9.20 -21.22 4.18
CA PRO A 141 -8.81 -21.44 5.58
C PRO A 141 -7.55 -22.30 5.76
N CYS A 142 -7.40 -23.38 4.99
CA CYS A 142 -6.24 -24.29 5.11
C CYS A 142 -4.93 -23.58 4.74
N LYS A 143 -4.90 -22.84 3.62
CA LYS A 143 -3.71 -22.09 3.21
C LYS A 143 -3.38 -20.97 4.20
N SER A 144 -4.39 -20.26 4.69
CA SER A 144 -4.20 -19.21 5.71
C SER A 144 -3.58 -19.76 6.99
N ARG A 145 -3.99 -20.96 7.44
CA ARG A 145 -3.37 -21.64 8.60
C ARG A 145 -1.90 -21.97 8.36
N ILE A 146 -1.55 -22.47 7.17
CA ILE A 146 -0.15 -22.78 6.81
C ILE A 146 0.69 -21.50 6.86
N PHE A 147 0.23 -20.41 6.23
CA PHE A 147 0.94 -19.13 6.25
C PHE A 147 1.11 -18.59 7.66
N LEU A 148 0.08 -18.72 8.50
CA LEU A 148 0.15 -18.31 9.90
C LEU A 148 1.23 -19.10 10.66
N GLN A 149 1.33 -20.42 10.47
CA GLN A 149 2.38 -21.23 11.10
C GLN A 149 3.78 -20.83 10.62
N ILE A 150 3.93 -20.57 9.31
CA ILE A 150 5.19 -20.08 8.74
C ILE A 150 5.58 -18.75 9.41
N GLU A 151 4.66 -17.80 9.52
CA GLU A 151 4.91 -16.50 10.15
C GLU A 151 5.28 -16.64 11.65
N ARG A 152 4.61 -17.53 12.38
CA ARG A 152 4.96 -17.85 13.78
C ARG A 152 6.38 -18.38 13.92
N ILE A 153 6.81 -19.26 13.00
CA ILE A 153 8.17 -19.82 13.02
C ILE A 153 9.19 -18.73 12.67
N LEU A 154 8.94 -17.98 11.59
CA LEU A 154 9.86 -16.94 11.12
C LEU A 154 9.98 -15.76 12.07
N SER A 155 8.94 -15.45 12.84
CA SER A 155 9.00 -14.39 13.84
C SER A 155 10.05 -14.68 14.94
N ARG A 156 10.44 -15.94 15.13
CA ARG A 156 11.48 -16.32 16.13
C ARG A 156 12.88 -15.90 15.67
N VAL A 157 13.13 -15.92 14.37
CA VAL A 157 14.42 -15.52 13.76
C VAL A 157 14.42 -14.06 13.29
N THR A 158 13.29 -13.36 13.42
CA THR A 158 13.14 -11.95 13.06
C THR A 158 13.50 -11.08 14.26
N THR A 159 14.48 -10.19 14.09
CA THR A 159 14.94 -9.28 15.15
C THR A 159 13.89 -8.22 15.46
N ALA A 160 13.29 -7.62 14.44
CA ALA A 160 12.22 -6.64 14.59
C ALA A 160 11.15 -6.77 13.50
N LEU A 161 9.91 -6.53 13.87
CA LEU A 161 8.73 -6.51 13.00
C LEU A 161 8.21 -5.08 12.91
N VAL A 162 7.94 -4.60 11.70
CA VAL A 162 7.38 -3.26 11.48
C VAL A 162 5.95 -3.41 10.99
N ALA A 163 4.99 -3.04 11.83
CA ALA A 163 3.58 -2.94 11.46
C ALA A 163 3.25 -1.52 10.98
N LEU A 164 2.38 -1.37 10.00
CA LEU A 164 2.00 -0.06 9.50
C LEU A 164 0.98 0.65 10.39
N THR A 165 0.22 -0.12 11.19
CA THR A 165 -0.78 0.38 12.15
C THR A 165 -0.74 -0.43 13.45
N SER A 166 -1.25 0.16 14.54
CA SER A 166 -1.42 -0.56 15.81
C SER A 166 -2.35 -1.78 15.64
N ALA A 167 -3.41 -1.64 14.83
CA ALA A 167 -4.33 -2.75 14.55
C ALA A 167 -3.63 -3.91 13.84
N GLU A 168 -2.72 -3.65 12.90
CA GLU A 168 -1.92 -4.69 12.25
C GLU A 168 -1.00 -5.40 13.25
N ARG A 169 -0.32 -4.64 14.14
CA ARG A 169 0.49 -5.22 15.23
C ARG A 169 -0.36 -6.12 16.13
N ASP A 170 -1.50 -5.61 16.58
CA ASP A 170 -2.36 -6.31 17.54
C ASP A 170 -2.93 -7.60 16.92
N ASP A 171 -3.31 -7.56 15.64
CA ASP A 171 -3.73 -8.73 14.87
C ASP A 171 -2.64 -9.82 14.77
N HIS A 172 -1.38 -9.42 14.62
CA HIS A 172 -0.24 -10.36 14.66
C HIS A 172 -0.07 -10.97 16.06
N LEU A 173 -0.12 -10.16 17.11
CA LEU A 173 0.07 -10.59 18.49
C LEU A 173 -1.06 -11.53 18.94
N GLU A 174 -2.32 -11.25 18.63
CA GLU A 174 -3.47 -12.11 18.90
C GLU A 174 -3.31 -13.49 18.25
N ARG A 175 -2.62 -13.55 17.11
CA ARG A 175 -2.34 -14.81 16.41
C ARG A 175 -0.99 -15.42 16.79
N ALA A 176 -0.37 -14.95 17.85
CA ALA A 176 0.93 -15.41 18.34
C ALA A 176 2.06 -15.34 17.27
N VAL A 177 2.01 -14.31 16.41
CA VAL A 177 3.09 -13.97 15.49
C VAL A 177 3.94 -12.86 16.11
N GLY A 178 5.16 -13.19 16.51
CA GLY A 178 6.09 -12.26 17.16
C GLY A 178 5.81 -12.02 18.63
N ARG A 179 6.49 -11.03 19.19
CA ARG A 179 6.39 -10.58 20.57
C ARG A 179 6.24 -9.06 20.57
N ALA A 180 5.52 -8.51 21.54
CA ALA A 180 5.24 -7.08 21.61
C ALA A 180 6.49 -6.19 21.63
N ASP A 181 7.53 -6.66 22.31
CA ASP A 181 8.84 -5.97 22.42
C ASP A 181 9.66 -5.95 21.11
N ARG A 182 9.26 -6.74 20.11
CA ARG A 182 9.88 -6.76 18.77
C ARG A 182 9.10 -6.00 17.71
N PHE A 183 7.94 -5.43 18.06
CA PHE A 183 7.15 -4.64 17.11
C PHE A 183 7.44 -3.16 17.22
N ALA A 184 7.63 -2.54 16.06
CA ALA A 184 7.52 -1.10 15.88
C ALA A 184 6.29 -0.80 15.01
N VAL A 185 5.51 0.22 15.37
CA VAL A 185 4.40 0.71 14.53
C VAL A 185 4.91 1.93 13.78
N ILE A 186 5.06 1.80 12.45
CA ILE A 186 5.61 2.84 11.59
C ILE A 186 4.70 3.00 10.38
N PRO A 187 3.89 4.07 10.30
CA PRO A 187 3.03 4.34 9.15
C PRO A 187 3.83 4.48 7.85
N SER A 188 3.24 4.10 6.74
CA SER A 188 3.84 4.34 5.41
C SER A 188 3.89 5.85 5.13
N GLY A 189 5.07 6.35 4.81
CA GLY A 189 5.28 7.76 4.54
C GLY A 189 4.69 8.22 3.21
N ILE A 190 4.14 9.43 3.20
CA ILE A 190 3.72 10.17 2.01
C ILE A 190 4.37 11.56 1.99
N ASP A 191 4.36 12.21 0.84
CA ASP A 191 4.69 13.63 0.76
C ASP A 191 3.45 14.46 1.16
N VAL A 192 3.29 14.68 2.47
CA VAL A 192 2.11 15.34 3.06
C VAL A 192 1.89 16.71 2.45
N GLU A 193 2.95 17.51 2.25
CA GLU A 193 2.84 18.86 1.73
C GLU A 193 2.43 18.90 0.24
N ARG A 194 2.90 17.94 -0.56
CA ARG A 194 2.46 17.77 -1.96
C ARG A 194 0.94 17.59 -2.03
N PHE A 195 0.41 16.72 -1.19
CA PHE A 195 -1.04 16.44 -1.18
C PHE A 195 -1.85 17.57 -0.57
N ARG A 196 -1.39 18.24 0.49
CA ARG A 196 -2.05 19.44 1.05
C ARG A 196 -2.20 20.57 0.03
N ARG A 197 -1.21 20.72 -0.86
CA ARG A 197 -1.24 21.72 -1.93
C ARG A 197 -2.12 21.34 -3.12
N ALA A 198 -2.52 20.09 -3.24
CA ALA A 198 -3.23 19.57 -4.41
C ALA A 198 -4.51 20.35 -4.74
N ARG A 199 -5.22 20.87 -3.73
CA ARG A 199 -6.50 21.58 -3.88
C ARG A 199 -6.41 23.07 -3.58
N VAL A 200 -5.23 23.64 -3.45
CA VAL A 200 -5.04 25.08 -3.34
C VAL A 200 -5.49 25.74 -4.65
N GLY A 201 -6.48 26.63 -4.58
CA GLY A 201 -7.11 27.23 -5.76
C GLY A 201 -8.40 26.54 -6.23
N GLY A 202 -8.86 25.51 -5.49
CA GLY A 202 -10.11 24.82 -5.76
C GLY A 202 -9.97 23.53 -6.56
N ARG A 203 -11.12 22.97 -6.94
CA ARG A 203 -11.21 21.75 -7.73
C ARG A 203 -10.66 21.94 -9.13
N GLN A 204 -9.80 21.04 -9.59
CA GLN A 204 -9.24 21.03 -10.93
C GLN A 204 -9.29 19.62 -11.50
N VAL A 205 -10.18 19.39 -12.46
CA VAL A 205 -10.31 18.08 -13.11
C VAL A 205 -9.12 17.89 -14.09
N PRO A 206 -8.28 16.87 -13.88
CA PRO A 206 -7.12 16.66 -14.74
C PRO A 206 -7.54 16.06 -16.10
N PRO A 207 -6.74 16.27 -17.13
CA PRO A 207 -6.94 15.60 -18.43
C PRO A 207 -7.02 14.07 -18.26
N GLY A 208 -7.89 13.44 -19.05
CA GLY A 208 -8.11 11.98 -19.08
C GLY A 208 -9.11 11.46 -18.04
N PHE A 209 -9.81 12.34 -17.31
CA PHE A 209 -10.97 11.92 -16.53
C PHE A 209 -12.23 11.76 -17.42
N ASP A 210 -12.26 12.43 -18.56
CA ASP A 210 -13.32 12.35 -19.57
C ASP A 210 -14.75 12.57 -18.98
N CYS A 211 -14.84 13.41 -17.95
CA CYS A 211 -16.08 13.77 -17.29
C CYS A 211 -16.62 15.11 -17.83
N PRO A 212 -17.94 15.31 -17.87
CA PRO A 212 -18.54 16.63 -18.12
C PRO A 212 -18.04 17.70 -17.13
N ALA A 213 -18.05 18.96 -17.55
CA ALA A 213 -17.53 20.05 -16.74
C ALA A 213 -18.30 20.25 -15.42
N ASP A 214 -19.60 19.96 -15.42
CA ASP A 214 -20.52 20.02 -14.28
C ASP A 214 -20.61 18.71 -13.50
N ALA A 215 -19.82 17.68 -13.87
CA ALA A 215 -19.85 16.38 -13.19
C ALA A 215 -19.44 16.50 -11.72
N THR A 216 -20.19 15.84 -10.85
CA THR A 216 -19.78 15.54 -9.48
C THR A 216 -18.92 14.26 -9.53
N ILE A 217 -17.70 14.29 -9.04
CA ILE A 217 -16.74 13.19 -9.18
C ILE A 217 -16.47 12.51 -7.85
N VAL A 218 -16.88 11.26 -7.75
CA VAL A 218 -16.45 10.34 -6.69
C VAL A 218 -15.27 9.53 -7.20
N GLY A 219 -14.14 9.61 -6.52
CA GLY A 219 -12.91 8.96 -6.96
C GLY A 219 -12.48 7.81 -6.06
N SER A 220 -11.74 6.88 -6.65
CA SER A 220 -11.03 5.81 -5.94
C SER A 220 -9.68 5.56 -6.60
N ILE A 221 -8.66 5.23 -5.81
CA ILE A 221 -7.29 4.97 -6.30
C ILE A 221 -6.81 3.64 -5.76
N GLY A 222 -6.35 2.75 -6.65
CA GLY A 222 -5.77 1.47 -6.28
C GLY A 222 -5.74 0.45 -7.42
N TRP A 223 -5.04 -0.66 -7.18
CA TRP A 223 -5.03 -1.77 -8.13
C TRP A 223 -6.44 -2.30 -8.42
N LEU A 224 -6.76 -2.57 -9.68
CA LEU A 224 -8.04 -3.17 -10.08
C LEU A 224 -8.02 -4.68 -9.79
N THR A 225 -8.17 -5.01 -8.50
CA THR A 225 -8.24 -6.37 -7.96
C THR A 225 -9.46 -6.51 -7.05
N ASP A 226 -9.94 -7.75 -6.84
CA ASP A 226 -11.13 -8.01 -6.01
C ASP A 226 -11.01 -7.40 -4.62
N ILE A 227 -9.83 -7.50 -4.00
CA ILE A 227 -9.60 -7.05 -2.63
C ILE A 227 -9.74 -5.52 -2.46
N LYS A 228 -9.61 -4.74 -3.54
CA LYS A 228 -9.79 -3.28 -3.51
C LYS A 228 -11.26 -2.85 -3.61
N GLY A 229 -12.17 -3.79 -3.87
CA GLY A 229 -13.60 -3.57 -3.75
C GLY A 229 -14.22 -2.57 -4.73
N HIS A 230 -13.54 -2.23 -5.84
CA HIS A 230 -14.08 -1.27 -6.82
C HIS A 230 -15.45 -1.68 -7.38
N ARG A 231 -15.76 -2.98 -7.40
CA ARG A 231 -17.10 -3.48 -7.78
C ARG A 231 -18.20 -2.98 -6.85
N VAL A 232 -17.89 -2.85 -5.54
CA VAL A 232 -18.83 -2.30 -4.55
C VAL A 232 -19.09 -0.82 -4.80
N LEU A 233 -18.06 -0.07 -5.24
CA LEU A 233 -18.22 1.34 -5.62
C LEU A 233 -19.08 1.50 -6.87
N VAL A 234 -18.86 0.69 -7.91
CA VAL A 234 -19.67 0.72 -9.14
C VAL A 234 -21.14 0.37 -8.83
N GLU A 235 -21.38 -0.62 -7.96
CA GLU A 235 -22.74 -0.96 -7.50
C GLU A 235 -23.39 0.16 -6.70
N ALA A 236 -22.61 0.81 -5.79
CA ALA A 236 -23.09 1.96 -5.01
C ALA A 236 -23.50 3.15 -5.91
N LEU A 237 -22.76 3.40 -7.01
CA LEU A 237 -23.18 4.38 -8.02
C LEU A 237 -24.52 4.01 -8.64
N GLY A 238 -24.79 2.72 -8.88
CA GLY A 238 -26.09 2.24 -9.36
C GLY A 238 -27.26 2.64 -8.47
N HIS A 239 -27.06 2.68 -7.14
CA HIS A 239 -28.06 3.12 -6.19
C HIS A 239 -28.27 4.65 -6.17
N LEU A 240 -27.30 5.42 -6.66
CA LEU A 240 -27.29 6.90 -6.63
C LEU A 240 -27.67 7.54 -7.97
N LYS A 241 -27.68 6.79 -9.06
CA LYS A 241 -27.74 7.33 -10.43
C LYS A 241 -28.92 8.23 -10.73
N ASP A 242 -30.07 7.93 -10.14
CA ASP A 242 -31.32 8.69 -10.39
C ASP A 242 -31.39 9.95 -9.52
N ALA A 243 -30.88 9.87 -8.28
CA ALA A 243 -30.83 11.01 -7.35
C ALA A 243 -29.73 12.02 -7.70
N PHE A 244 -28.65 11.56 -8.33
CA PHE A 244 -27.50 12.38 -8.73
C PHE A 244 -27.17 12.17 -10.22
N PRO A 245 -27.90 12.82 -11.13
CA PRO A 245 -27.71 12.62 -12.56
C PRO A 245 -26.35 13.05 -13.10
N THR A 246 -25.65 13.97 -12.41
CA THR A 246 -24.30 14.44 -12.76
C THR A 246 -23.18 13.67 -12.05
N LEU A 247 -23.50 12.63 -11.26
CA LEU A 247 -22.51 11.85 -10.54
C LEU A 247 -21.75 10.90 -11.45
N HIS A 248 -20.42 11.03 -11.43
CA HIS A 248 -19.47 10.15 -12.12
C HIS A 248 -18.52 9.49 -11.11
N VAL A 249 -18.08 8.28 -11.43
CA VAL A 249 -17.04 7.58 -10.69
C VAL A 249 -15.77 7.52 -11.53
N VAL A 250 -14.65 7.96 -10.95
CA VAL A 250 -13.33 7.87 -11.56
C VAL A 250 -12.47 6.90 -10.73
N ILE A 251 -12.01 5.83 -11.36
CA ILE A 251 -11.13 4.84 -10.73
C ILE A 251 -9.74 4.95 -11.37
N VAL A 252 -8.77 5.36 -10.56
CA VAL A 252 -7.37 5.49 -10.96
C VAL A 252 -6.62 4.22 -10.57
N GLY A 253 -6.03 3.54 -11.54
CA GLY A 253 -5.26 2.33 -11.35
C GLY A 253 -5.45 1.34 -12.48
N SER A 254 -4.63 0.31 -12.49
CA SER A 254 -4.67 -0.79 -13.45
C SER A 254 -4.83 -2.13 -12.74
N GLY A 255 -5.26 -3.16 -13.45
CA GLY A 255 -5.42 -4.49 -12.87
C GLY A 255 -6.35 -5.39 -13.65
N GLY A 256 -6.37 -6.67 -13.26
CA GLY A 256 -7.12 -7.73 -13.97
C GLY A 256 -8.65 -7.58 -13.93
N GLN A 257 -9.19 -6.71 -13.08
CA GLN A 257 -10.63 -6.49 -12.95
C GLN A 257 -11.18 -5.44 -13.93
N GLN A 258 -10.35 -4.84 -14.81
CA GLN A 258 -10.79 -3.77 -15.70
C GLN A 258 -11.98 -4.16 -16.58
N SER A 259 -11.92 -5.33 -17.22
CA SER A 259 -13.01 -5.83 -18.07
C SER A 259 -14.27 -6.15 -17.27
N ALA A 260 -14.14 -6.72 -16.08
CA ALA A 260 -15.26 -7.04 -15.21
C ALA A 260 -15.96 -5.77 -14.68
N LEU A 261 -15.20 -4.72 -14.35
CA LEU A 261 -15.74 -3.43 -13.91
C LEU A 261 -16.49 -2.72 -15.05
N ARG A 262 -15.97 -2.76 -16.28
CA ARG A 262 -16.68 -2.24 -17.46
C ARG A 262 -17.98 -2.99 -17.70
N ALA A 263 -17.96 -4.32 -17.70
CA ALA A 263 -19.16 -5.14 -17.89
C ALA A 263 -20.20 -4.89 -16.79
N GLN A 264 -19.79 -4.68 -15.54
CA GLN A 264 -20.68 -4.32 -14.46
C GLN A 264 -21.30 -2.93 -14.66
N ALA A 265 -20.50 -1.94 -15.05
CA ALA A 265 -21.01 -0.60 -15.37
C ALA A 265 -22.03 -0.64 -16.53
N ASP A 266 -21.74 -1.39 -17.59
CA ASP A 266 -22.64 -1.58 -18.72
C ASP A 266 -23.98 -2.21 -18.27
N SER A 267 -23.94 -3.26 -17.45
CA SER A 267 -25.15 -3.95 -16.96
C SER A 267 -26.04 -3.07 -16.06
N LEU A 268 -25.46 -2.06 -15.41
CA LEU A 268 -26.17 -1.10 -14.57
C LEU A 268 -26.60 0.17 -15.33
N GLY A 269 -26.28 0.27 -16.62
CA GLY A 269 -26.54 1.47 -17.43
C GLY A 269 -25.68 2.67 -17.03
N LEU A 270 -24.42 2.40 -16.58
CA LEU A 270 -23.48 3.40 -16.05
C LEU A 270 -22.22 3.55 -16.91
N ARG A 271 -22.24 3.06 -18.16
CA ARG A 271 -21.09 3.06 -19.07
C ARG A 271 -20.39 4.42 -19.14
N ASP A 272 -21.19 5.47 -19.32
CA ASP A 272 -20.70 6.84 -19.52
C ASP A 272 -20.43 7.58 -18.20
N ARG A 273 -20.63 6.92 -17.05
CA ARG A 273 -20.44 7.47 -15.71
C ARG A 273 -19.35 6.79 -14.89
N VAL A 274 -18.76 5.69 -15.41
CA VAL A 274 -17.65 4.98 -14.76
C VAL A 274 -16.41 5.06 -15.63
N HIS A 275 -15.42 5.81 -15.17
CA HIS A 275 -14.19 6.09 -15.89
C HIS A 275 -13.02 5.32 -15.26
N LEU A 276 -12.47 4.36 -16.01
CA LEU A 276 -11.27 3.61 -15.64
C LEU A 276 -10.08 4.24 -16.35
N VAL A 277 -9.39 5.15 -15.67
CA VAL A 277 -8.39 6.04 -16.29
C VAL A 277 -6.96 5.44 -16.33
N GLY A 278 -6.82 4.19 -15.88
CA GLY A 278 -5.52 3.52 -15.88
C GLY A 278 -4.59 4.02 -14.76
N HIS A 279 -3.32 3.61 -14.86
CA HIS A 279 -2.28 4.07 -13.94
C HIS A 279 -1.95 5.56 -14.18
N ARG A 280 -1.72 6.29 -13.09
CA ARG A 280 -1.34 7.71 -13.09
C ARG A 280 -0.24 7.94 -12.07
N ASP A 281 0.72 8.83 -12.39
CA ASP A 281 1.80 9.26 -11.49
C ASP A 281 1.50 10.59 -10.81
N ASP A 282 0.57 11.38 -11.37
CA ASP A 282 0.10 12.67 -10.87
C ASP A 282 -1.11 12.51 -9.93
N ILE A 283 -0.95 11.68 -8.90
CA ILE A 283 -2.02 11.33 -7.95
C ILE A 283 -2.61 12.55 -7.27
N GLU A 284 -1.80 13.56 -6.94
CA GLU A 284 -2.26 14.81 -6.36
C GLU A 284 -3.22 15.57 -7.29
N ARG A 285 -2.97 15.55 -8.61
CA ARG A 285 -3.88 16.14 -9.59
C ARG A 285 -5.16 15.33 -9.73
N CYS A 286 -5.06 14.00 -9.68
CA CYS A 286 -6.24 13.14 -9.67
C CYS A 286 -7.13 13.45 -8.46
N LEU A 287 -6.56 13.55 -7.26
CA LEU A 287 -7.30 13.91 -6.05
C LEU A 287 -7.88 15.33 -6.11
N ALA A 288 -7.16 16.28 -6.72
CA ALA A 288 -7.68 17.65 -6.89
C ALA A 288 -8.96 17.72 -7.71
N GLY A 289 -9.16 16.80 -8.64
CA GLY A 289 -10.36 16.72 -9.47
C GLY A 289 -11.58 16.06 -8.83
N MET A 290 -11.44 15.45 -7.66
CA MET A 290 -12.51 14.70 -6.99
C MET A 290 -13.28 15.55 -5.98
N ASP A 291 -14.56 15.25 -5.78
CA ASP A 291 -15.43 15.86 -4.78
C ASP A 291 -15.52 15.02 -3.50
N CYS A 292 -15.41 13.69 -3.65
CA CYS A 292 -15.37 12.73 -2.56
C CYS A 292 -14.43 11.59 -2.93
N PHE A 293 -13.67 11.09 -1.96
CA PHE A 293 -12.82 9.92 -2.15
C PHE A 293 -13.44 8.70 -1.47
N VAL A 294 -13.53 7.59 -2.20
CA VAL A 294 -14.06 6.32 -1.70
C VAL A 294 -12.96 5.26 -1.69
N PHE A 295 -12.82 4.60 -0.55
CA PHE A 295 -11.85 3.54 -0.33
C PHE A 295 -12.56 2.23 0.07
N PRO A 296 -13.12 1.48 -0.90
CA PRO A 296 -14.05 0.38 -0.66
C PRO A 296 -13.36 -0.97 -0.43
N SER A 297 -12.09 -0.97 0.01
CA SER A 297 -11.28 -2.17 0.16
C SER A 297 -11.95 -3.22 1.05
N LEU A 298 -11.80 -4.49 0.69
CA LEU A 298 -12.28 -5.65 1.48
C LEU A 298 -11.25 -6.11 2.52
N ASN A 299 -9.99 -5.77 2.32
CA ASN A 299 -8.91 -5.95 3.28
C ASN A 299 -7.79 -4.93 2.99
N GLU A 300 -7.20 -4.35 4.05
CA GLU A 300 -6.17 -3.33 3.91
C GLU A 300 -5.28 -3.26 5.17
N GLY A 301 -3.98 -3.10 4.99
CA GLY A 301 -3.07 -2.85 6.11
C GLY A 301 -3.20 -1.42 6.65
N MET A 302 -3.04 -0.42 5.78
CA MET A 302 -3.10 1.00 6.16
C MET A 302 -3.88 1.86 5.16
N GLY A 303 -3.78 1.59 3.85
CA GLY A 303 -4.46 2.39 2.82
C GLY A 303 -3.75 3.69 2.48
N ARG A 304 -2.59 3.61 1.84
CA ARG A 304 -1.80 4.78 1.46
C ARG A 304 -2.61 5.82 0.67
N ALA A 305 -3.36 5.40 -0.36
CA ALA A 305 -4.18 6.31 -1.17
C ALA A 305 -5.27 7.03 -0.35
N LEU A 306 -5.77 6.37 0.71
CA LEU A 306 -6.69 7.00 1.64
C LEU A 306 -6.02 8.14 2.42
N ILE A 307 -4.80 7.93 2.91
CA ILE A 307 -4.03 8.97 3.63
C ILE A 307 -3.70 10.13 2.68
N GLU A 308 -3.36 9.85 1.44
CA GLU A 308 -3.10 10.85 0.40
C GLU A 308 -4.36 11.70 0.12
N ALA A 309 -5.54 11.07 0.02
CA ALA A 309 -6.82 11.75 -0.15
C ALA A 309 -7.21 12.58 1.07
N MET A 310 -6.99 12.05 2.28
CA MET A 310 -7.21 12.79 3.53
C MET A 310 -6.28 14.01 3.64
N ALA A 311 -5.00 13.85 3.33
CA ALA A 311 -4.04 14.96 3.30
C ALA A 311 -4.44 16.05 2.30
N ALA A 312 -5.01 15.66 1.15
CA ALA A 312 -5.56 16.58 0.15
C ALA A 312 -6.85 17.30 0.61
N GLY A 313 -7.39 16.97 1.78
CA GLY A 313 -8.60 17.59 2.33
C GLY A 313 -9.89 17.12 1.68
N LEU A 314 -9.90 15.94 1.07
CA LEU A 314 -11.12 15.33 0.55
C LEU A 314 -11.96 14.74 1.69
N PRO A 315 -13.31 14.89 1.65
CA PRO A 315 -14.16 14.04 2.44
C PRO A 315 -14.02 12.60 1.97
N VAL A 316 -13.85 11.66 2.92
CA VAL A 316 -13.57 10.27 2.61
C VAL A 316 -14.66 9.34 3.12
N VAL A 317 -14.98 8.31 2.32
CA VAL A 317 -15.78 7.15 2.74
C VAL A 317 -14.90 5.91 2.59
N ALA A 318 -14.73 5.14 3.65
CA ALA A 318 -13.87 3.96 3.63
C ALA A 318 -14.56 2.74 4.26
N SER A 319 -14.15 1.55 3.81
CA SER A 319 -14.55 0.30 4.46
C SER A 319 -13.89 0.15 5.83
N ARG A 320 -14.65 -0.33 6.81
CA ARG A 320 -14.18 -0.63 8.18
C ARG A 320 -13.40 -1.95 8.20
N VAL A 321 -12.17 -1.96 7.68
CA VAL A 321 -11.32 -3.15 7.58
C VAL A 321 -9.88 -2.86 8.01
N GLY A 322 -9.22 -3.87 8.55
CA GLY A 322 -7.79 -3.85 8.88
C GLY A 322 -7.36 -2.61 9.66
N GLY A 323 -6.35 -1.90 9.18
CA GLY A 323 -5.83 -0.69 9.79
C GLY A 323 -6.63 0.59 9.53
N ILE A 324 -7.67 0.56 8.68
CA ILE A 324 -8.44 1.76 8.32
C ILE A 324 -9.09 2.45 9.52
N PRO A 325 -9.70 1.75 10.50
CA PRO A 325 -10.28 2.39 11.68
C PRO A 325 -9.29 3.12 12.61
N ALA A 326 -7.99 2.82 12.48
CA ALA A 326 -6.95 3.56 13.20
C ALA A 326 -6.65 4.95 12.58
N ILE A 327 -7.05 5.16 11.32
CA ILE A 327 -6.80 6.37 10.54
C ILE A 327 -8.08 7.19 10.38
N VAL A 328 -9.17 6.53 10.01
CA VAL A 328 -10.49 7.18 9.83
C VAL A 328 -11.33 6.98 11.08
N ARG A 329 -11.62 8.09 11.78
CA ARG A 329 -12.60 8.15 12.87
C ARG A 329 -13.94 8.53 12.28
N HIS A 330 -14.91 7.58 12.43
CA HIS A 330 -16.24 7.72 11.85
C HIS A 330 -16.93 9.01 12.33
N GLU A 331 -17.48 9.78 11.39
CA GLU A 331 -18.15 11.07 11.59
C GLU A 331 -17.26 12.21 12.10
N GLU A 332 -15.98 11.97 12.39
CA GLU A 332 -15.03 13.03 12.77
C GLU A 332 -14.19 13.49 11.57
N ASN A 333 -13.47 12.58 10.92
CA ASN A 333 -12.58 12.87 9.79
C ASN A 333 -12.84 12.03 8.53
N GLY A 334 -13.98 11.32 8.50
CA GLY A 334 -14.45 10.51 7.39
C GLY A 334 -15.62 9.63 7.79
N LEU A 335 -16.19 8.91 6.82
CA LEU A 335 -17.26 7.96 7.09
C LEU A 335 -16.76 6.53 6.91
N LEU A 336 -17.07 5.65 7.87
CA LEU A 336 -16.76 4.23 7.80
C LEU A 336 -18.02 3.42 7.57
N VAL A 337 -17.95 2.48 6.62
CA VAL A 337 -19.04 1.56 6.27
C VAL A 337 -18.60 0.11 6.37
N ALA A 338 -19.53 -0.82 6.45
CA ALA A 338 -19.21 -2.25 6.40
C ALA A 338 -18.60 -2.60 5.03
N ALA A 339 -17.58 -3.47 5.02
CA ALA A 339 -16.94 -3.91 3.78
C ALA A 339 -17.90 -4.72 2.92
N GLY A 340 -17.91 -4.45 1.62
CA GLY A 340 -18.77 -5.14 0.66
C GLY A 340 -20.23 -4.67 0.65
N ASP A 341 -20.63 -3.73 1.51
CA ASP A 341 -21.99 -3.20 1.57
C ASP A 341 -22.14 -1.96 0.65
N SER A 342 -22.60 -2.20 -0.57
CA SER A 342 -22.81 -1.15 -1.57
C SER A 342 -23.92 -0.18 -1.18
N ARG A 343 -24.91 -0.62 -0.39
CA ARG A 343 -26.01 0.26 0.08
C ARG A 343 -25.53 1.19 1.18
N ALA A 344 -24.80 0.68 2.17
CA ALA A 344 -24.19 1.53 3.19
C ALA A 344 -23.19 2.51 2.57
N LEU A 345 -22.42 2.07 1.56
CA LEU A 345 -21.51 2.91 0.82
C LEU A 345 -22.23 4.03 0.08
N SER A 346 -23.31 3.70 -0.65
CA SER A 346 -24.13 4.69 -1.37
C SER A 346 -24.74 5.71 -0.42
N GLU A 347 -25.24 5.29 0.72
CA GLU A 347 -25.83 6.19 1.72
C GLU A 347 -24.79 7.14 2.30
N ALA A 348 -23.58 6.65 2.61
CA ALA A 348 -22.49 7.49 3.09
C ALA A 348 -22.04 8.53 2.03
N VAL A 349 -21.93 8.12 0.76
CA VAL A 349 -21.64 9.04 -0.35
C VAL A 349 -22.77 10.06 -0.52
N ARG A 350 -24.03 9.62 -0.47
CA ARG A 350 -25.21 10.50 -0.56
C ARG A 350 -25.16 11.58 0.53
N ARG A 351 -24.88 11.23 1.78
CA ARG A 351 -24.74 12.19 2.89
C ARG A 351 -23.71 13.28 2.59
N ILE A 352 -22.54 12.89 2.10
CA ILE A 352 -21.46 13.83 1.75
C ILE A 352 -21.88 14.74 0.59
N LEU A 353 -22.50 14.19 -0.45
CA LEU A 353 -22.86 14.96 -1.64
C LEU A 353 -24.07 15.89 -1.41
N SER A 354 -24.95 15.55 -0.48
CA SER A 354 -26.15 16.35 -0.16
C SER A 354 -25.91 17.41 0.91
N ASP A 355 -24.81 17.35 1.64
CA ASP A 355 -24.48 18.29 2.75
C ASP A 355 -23.06 18.85 2.59
N SER A 356 -22.95 20.04 2.03
CA SER A 356 -21.68 20.72 1.80
C SER A 356 -20.96 21.11 3.09
N GLN A 357 -21.70 21.34 4.20
CA GLN A 357 -21.11 21.64 5.51
C GLN A 357 -20.46 20.39 6.09
N LEU A 358 -21.15 19.24 6.05
CA LEU A 358 -20.60 17.95 6.43
C LEU A 358 -19.36 17.62 5.58
N ALA A 359 -19.47 17.69 4.25
CA ALA A 359 -18.36 17.44 3.34
C ALA A 359 -17.14 18.32 3.66
N GLY A 360 -17.35 19.62 3.84
CA GLY A 360 -16.29 20.57 4.19
C GLY A 360 -15.67 20.31 5.56
N SER A 361 -16.46 19.96 6.57
CA SER A 361 -15.96 19.65 7.92
C SER A 361 -15.13 18.36 7.91
N LEU A 362 -15.64 17.27 7.30
CA LEU A 362 -14.93 16.02 7.19
C LEU A 362 -13.61 16.17 6.43
N GLY A 363 -13.60 16.92 5.31
CA GLY A 363 -12.39 17.16 4.53
C GLY A 363 -11.33 17.96 5.32
N ARG A 364 -11.71 19.01 6.02
CA ARG A 364 -10.78 19.76 6.89
C ARG A 364 -10.23 18.89 8.01
N ASN A 365 -11.08 18.16 8.71
CA ASN A 365 -10.66 17.26 9.79
C ASN A 365 -9.78 16.12 9.28
N ALA A 366 -10.07 15.58 8.07
CA ALA A 366 -9.23 14.62 7.39
C ALA A 366 -7.81 15.17 7.21
N SER A 367 -7.67 16.34 6.59
CA SER A 367 -6.37 16.98 6.37
C SER A 367 -5.61 17.26 7.66
N HIS A 368 -6.28 17.78 8.69
CA HIS A 368 -5.66 18.04 9.99
C HIS A 368 -5.22 16.77 10.71
N SER A 369 -5.90 15.64 10.48
CA SER A 369 -5.56 14.37 11.11
C SER A 369 -4.33 13.67 10.48
N ILE A 370 -3.87 14.15 9.32
CA ILE A 370 -2.66 13.65 8.69
C ILE A 370 -1.49 14.58 9.04
N GLY A 371 -0.81 14.27 10.13
CA GLY A 371 0.32 15.04 10.63
C GLY A 371 1.67 14.60 10.05
N ASN A 372 2.73 15.13 10.65
CA ASN A 372 4.12 14.86 10.23
C ASN A 372 4.53 13.39 10.42
N GLU A 373 3.84 12.65 11.29
CA GLU A 373 4.05 11.21 11.51
C GLU A 373 3.80 10.36 10.27
N PHE A 374 2.98 10.84 9.32
CA PHE A 374 2.78 10.24 8.01
C PHE A 374 3.78 10.75 6.96
N GLY A 375 4.73 11.61 7.34
CA GLY A 375 5.75 12.11 6.43
C GLY A 375 6.84 11.08 6.12
N VAL A 376 7.42 11.15 4.91
CA VAL A 376 8.52 10.25 4.50
C VAL A 376 9.68 10.30 5.49
N LYS A 377 10.06 11.51 5.93
CA LYS A 377 11.17 11.66 6.88
C LYS A 377 10.89 10.95 8.20
N ALA A 378 9.70 11.12 8.78
CA ALA A 378 9.32 10.46 10.02
C ALA A 378 9.35 8.93 9.91
N MET A 379 8.85 8.39 8.79
CA MET A 379 8.91 6.96 8.49
C MET A 379 10.38 6.48 8.45
N VAL A 380 11.25 7.17 7.72
CA VAL A 380 12.66 6.77 7.58
C VAL A 380 13.38 6.85 8.92
N ASP A 381 13.24 7.97 9.65
CA ASP A 381 13.86 8.16 10.99
C ASP A 381 13.43 7.04 11.96
N ALA A 382 12.15 6.64 11.92
CA ALA A 382 11.62 5.56 12.74
C ALA A 382 12.19 4.18 12.33
N VAL A 383 12.29 3.89 11.03
CA VAL A 383 12.91 2.66 10.54
C VAL A 383 14.38 2.58 10.94
N GLU A 384 15.12 3.68 10.80
CA GLU A 384 16.52 3.73 11.22
C GLU A 384 16.69 3.61 12.74
N SER A 385 15.73 4.11 13.51
CA SER A 385 15.71 3.89 14.97
C SER A 385 15.57 2.40 15.30
N VAL A 386 14.70 1.67 14.59
CA VAL A 386 14.61 0.20 14.71
C VAL A 386 15.93 -0.46 14.37
N TYR A 387 16.61 -0.05 13.29
CA TYR A 387 17.91 -0.60 12.92
C TYR A 387 18.97 -0.36 14.00
N ARG A 388 19.06 0.87 14.53
CA ARG A 388 20.02 1.21 15.60
C ARG A 388 19.78 0.36 16.84
N GLY A 389 18.55 0.26 17.32
CA GLY A 389 18.20 -0.56 18.48
C GLY A 389 18.51 -2.05 18.26
N ALA A 390 18.17 -2.58 17.07
CA ALA A 390 18.44 -3.97 16.72
C ALA A 390 19.95 -4.29 16.65
N VAL A 391 20.77 -3.41 16.09
CA VAL A 391 22.22 -3.58 16.02
C VAL A 391 22.85 -3.52 17.42
N GLN A 392 22.41 -2.58 18.26
CA GLN A 392 22.92 -2.47 19.65
C GLN A 392 22.59 -3.71 20.49
N ALA A 393 21.44 -4.33 20.28
CA ALA A 393 21.05 -5.55 20.98
C ALA A 393 21.83 -6.80 20.53
N HIS A 394 22.57 -6.74 19.41
CA HIS A 394 23.38 -7.84 18.86
C HIS A 394 24.88 -7.60 18.95
N ALA A 395 25.33 -6.41 19.39
CA ALA A 395 26.70 -6.07 19.63
C ALA A 395 27.13 -6.48 21.06
#